data_510a2d12ebaf3b5c16f3ebafc8cdad30
#
_entry.id   510a2d12ebaf3b5c16f3ebafc8cdad30
#
_cell.length_a   1.000
_cell.length_b   1.000
_cell.length_c   1.000
_cell.angle_alpha   90.00
_cell.angle_beta   90.00
_cell.angle_gamma   90.00
#
_symmetry.space_group_name_H-M   'P 1'
#
loop_
_entity.id
_entity.type
_entity.pdbx_description
1 polymer ?
#
loop_
_entity_poly.entity_id
_entity_poly.type
_entity_poly.pdbx_seq_one_letter_code
_entity_poly.pdbx_strand_id
1 'polypeptide(L)'
;MNNTDFSIKDLWLLIPLGLTGAFIYWMWGRFDGLDSILAFVKEWEVLGYVILAFFSLGGSLIWTAAAGLAAYFDVMNLYIALGVGIVFNYLGDMFLFYLGKYQKEDIKPYFEKHKRKLALSTLIMRKYGVLAIFIQKFLYGIKTLVPISMALSRYDFKKFGFYNIFASIVFVSVIMLGSYYMGESIKSLFGMMKGKSWLVPVFMLSFIGFIWFGMEKMTKKK
;
A
#
# COMPACT_ATOMS: atom_id res chain seq x y z
N MET A 1 18.26 -13.73 39.80
CA MET A 1 16.97 -14.27 39.32
C MET A 1 16.16 -13.08 38.86
N ASN A 2 16.14 -12.81 37.55
CA ASN A 2 15.35 -11.70 36.96
C ASN A 2 13.92 -12.20 36.73
N ASN A 3 12.98 -11.70 37.55
CA ASN A 3 11.56 -11.81 37.28
C ASN A 3 11.25 -10.93 36.08
N THR A 4 11.01 -11.54 34.93
CA THR A 4 10.34 -10.90 33.82
C THR A 4 8.86 -10.82 34.18
N ASP A 5 8.47 -9.72 34.81
CA ASP A 5 7.05 -9.43 35.05
C ASP A 5 6.34 -9.33 33.69
N PHE A 6 5.57 -10.36 33.39
CA PHE A 6 4.69 -10.39 32.22
C PHE A 6 3.65 -9.29 32.38
N SER A 7 3.82 -8.19 31.64
CA SER A 7 2.92 -7.03 31.73
C SER A 7 1.65 -7.28 30.91
N ILE A 8 0.53 -6.74 31.39
CA ILE A 8 -0.75 -6.76 30.66
C ILE A 8 -0.60 -6.19 29.23
N LYS A 9 0.41 -5.32 29.01
CA LYS A 9 0.75 -4.80 27.67
C LYS A 9 1.27 -5.89 26.71
N ASP A 10 1.88 -6.94 27.24
CA ASP A 10 2.39 -8.06 26.43
C ASP A 10 1.25 -8.97 25.98
N LEU A 11 0.15 -9.02 26.75
CA LEU A 11 -1.08 -9.73 26.35
C LEU A 11 -1.74 -9.12 25.09
N TRP A 12 -1.68 -7.80 24.93
CA TRP A 12 -2.21 -7.12 23.74
C TRP A 12 -1.44 -7.44 22.47
N LEU A 13 -0.18 -7.82 22.59
CA LEU A 13 0.65 -8.31 21.46
C LEU A 13 0.35 -9.77 21.12
N LEU A 14 -0.06 -10.59 22.11
CA LEU A 14 -0.40 -12.01 21.89
C LEU A 14 -1.76 -12.18 21.19
N ILE A 15 -2.70 -11.26 21.37
CA ILE A 15 -4.03 -11.32 20.72
C ILE A 15 -3.91 -11.29 19.19
N PRO A 16 -3.24 -10.30 18.54
CA PRO A 16 -3.08 -10.31 17.09
C PRO A 16 -2.22 -11.49 16.59
N LEU A 17 -1.23 -11.94 17.37
CA LEU A 17 -0.44 -13.14 17.05
C LEU A 17 -1.29 -14.42 17.11
N GLY A 18 -2.13 -14.55 18.13
CA GLY A 18 -3.06 -15.68 18.28
C GLY A 18 -4.12 -15.69 17.19
N LEU A 19 -4.71 -14.53 16.87
CA LEU A 19 -5.68 -14.37 15.77
C LEU A 19 -5.05 -14.66 14.40
N THR A 20 -3.81 -14.22 14.18
CA THR A 20 -3.07 -14.51 12.94
C THR A 20 -2.73 -16.00 12.84
N GLY A 21 -2.32 -16.63 13.94
CA GLY A 21 -2.05 -18.07 13.98
C GLY A 21 -3.33 -18.90 13.76
N ALA A 22 -4.44 -18.53 14.39
CA ALA A 22 -5.74 -19.17 14.19
C ALA A 22 -6.25 -18.99 12.76
N PHE A 23 -6.06 -17.80 12.17
CA PHE A 23 -6.42 -17.51 10.77
C PHE A 23 -5.56 -18.35 9.79
N ILE A 24 -4.25 -18.44 10.03
CA ILE A 24 -3.34 -19.26 9.22
C ILE A 24 -3.72 -20.75 9.34
N TYR A 25 -4.02 -21.24 10.56
CA TYR A 25 -4.45 -22.61 10.78
C TYR A 25 -5.79 -22.92 10.11
N TRP A 26 -6.75 -22.00 10.19
CA TRP A 26 -8.05 -22.09 9.52
C TRP A 26 -7.90 -22.10 7.99
N MET A 27 -7.02 -21.25 7.45
CA MET A 27 -6.68 -21.25 6.03
C MET A 27 -5.99 -22.54 5.59
N TRP A 28 -5.07 -23.07 6.41
CA TRP A 28 -4.26 -24.24 6.05
C TRP A 28 -5.08 -25.49 5.77
N GLY A 29 -6.17 -25.70 6.52
CA GLY A 29 -7.07 -26.85 6.34
C GLY A 29 -8.11 -26.69 5.23
N ARG A 30 -8.22 -25.50 4.63
CA ARG A 30 -9.33 -25.16 3.72
C ARG A 30 -8.89 -24.97 2.25
N PHE A 31 -7.61 -24.78 2.02
CA PHE A 31 -7.09 -24.47 0.70
C PHE A 31 -6.03 -25.49 0.25
N ASP A 32 -6.43 -26.40 -0.63
CA ASP A 32 -5.55 -27.44 -1.19
C ASP A 32 -4.66 -26.94 -2.34
N GLY A 33 -4.67 -25.64 -2.63
CA GLY A 33 -3.84 -25.05 -3.68
C GLY A 33 -4.30 -23.64 -4.10
N LEU A 34 -3.64 -23.12 -5.13
CA LEU A 34 -3.93 -21.78 -5.66
C LEU A 34 -5.39 -21.68 -6.14
N ASP A 35 -5.91 -22.72 -6.79
CA ASP A 35 -7.26 -22.71 -7.38
C ASP A 35 -8.36 -22.56 -6.33
N SER A 36 -8.23 -23.20 -5.17
CA SER A 36 -9.19 -23.07 -4.07
C SER A 36 -9.13 -21.68 -3.40
N ILE A 37 -7.94 -21.07 -3.30
CA ILE A 37 -7.76 -19.72 -2.83
C ILE A 37 -8.42 -18.72 -3.80
N LEU A 38 -8.19 -18.90 -5.10
CA LEU A 38 -8.76 -18.03 -6.14
C LEU A 38 -10.29 -18.13 -6.17
N ALA A 39 -10.86 -19.34 -6.07
CA ALA A 39 -12.30 -19.54 -6.01
C ALA A 39 -12.91 -18.81 -4.81
N PHE A 40 -12.30 -18.96 -3.63
CA PHE A 40 -12.75 -18.26 -2.42
C PHE A 40 -12.69 -16.72 -2.56
N VAL A 41 -11.56 -16.19 -3.09
CA VAL A 41 -11.41 -14.73 -3.26
C VAL A 41 -12.39 -14.21 -4.32
N LYS A 42 -12.74 -15.00 -5.33
CA LYS A 42 -13.70 -14.64 -6.36
C LYS A 42 -15.12 -14.50 -5.83
N GLU A 43 -15.54 -15.29 -4.85
CA GLU A 43 -16.82 -15.10 -4.16
C GLU A 43 -16.92 -13.74 -3.48
N TRP A 44 -15.77 -13.14 -3.12
CA TRP A 44 -15.67 -11.85 -2.44
C TRP A 44 -15.17 -10.73 -3.35
N GLU A 45 -15.36 -10.85 -4.67
CA GLU A 45 -14.87 -9.88 -5.67
C GLU A 45 -15.25 -8.43 -5.31
N VAL A 46 -16.50 -8.19 -4.93
CA VAL A 46 -17.00 -6.85 -4.55
C VAL A 46 -16.22 -6.30 -3.35
N LEU A 47 -15.94 -7.13 -2.34
CA LEU A 47 -15.13 -6.74 -1.19
C LEU A 47 -13.69 -6.41 -1.62
N GLY A 48 -13.16 -7.12 -2.61
CA GLY A 48 -11.86 -6.83 -3.20
C GLY A 48 -11.78 -5.40 -3.76
N TYR A 49 -12.81 -4.93 -4.47
CA TYR A 49 -12.87 -3.54 -4.94
C TYR A 49 -13.00 -2.53 -3.80
N VAL A 50 -13.77 -2.84 -2.75
CA VAL A 50 -13.90 -1.97 -1.57
C VAL A 50 -12.55 -1.84 -0.83
N ILE A 51 -11.84 -2.94 -0.66
CA ILE A 51 -10.50 -2.96 -0.06
C ILE A 51 -9.53 -2.16 -0.92
N LEU A 52 -9.54 -2.38 -2.25
CA LEU A 52 -8.72 -1.61 -3.18
C LEU A 52 -9.00 -0.12 -3.09
N ALA A 53 -10.28 0.29 -3.06
CA ALA A 53 -10.70 1.68 -2.92
C ALA A 53 -10.14 2.29 -1.63
N PHE A 54 -10.35 1.63 -0.50
CA PHE A 54 -9.90 2.11 0.82
C PHE A 54 -8.38 2.30 0.87
N PHE A 55 -7.60 1.31 0.45
CA PHE A 55 -6.14 1.40 0.49
C PHE A 55 -5.57 2.31 -0.61
N SER A 56 -6.30 2.50 -1.72
CA SER A 56 -5.91 3.44 -2.77
C SER A 56 -6.00 4.89 -2.31
N LEU A 57 -6.90 5.24 -1.37
CA LEU A 57 -6.92 6.56 -0.72
C LEU A 57 -5.57 6.89 -0.07
N GLY A 58 -4.94 5.92 0.58
CA GLY A 58 -3.58 6.04 1.10
C GLY A 58 -2.49 5.88 0.03
N GLY A 59 -2.84 5.59 -1.22
CA GLY A 59 -1.94 5.32 -2.33
C GLY A 59 -1.06 4.09 -2.08
N SER A 60 -1.62 2.99 -1.60
CA SER A 60 -0.86 1.78 -1.31
C SER A 60 -0.40 1.09 -2.59
N LEU A 61 0.92 0.96 -2.74
CA LEU A 61 1.55 0.22 -3.84
C LEU A 61 1.21 -1.28 -3.75
N ILE A 62 1.21 -1.83 -2.55
CA ILE A 62 0.99 -3.27 -2.31
C ILE A 62 -0.42 -3.66 -2.76
N TRP A 63 -1.45 -2.93 -2.35
CA TRP A 63 -2.84 -3.24 -2.71
C TRP A 63 -3.12 -2.98 -4.18
N THR A 64 -2.50 -1.96 -4.79
CA THR A 64 -2.58 -1.71 -6.23
C THR A 64 -1.94 -2.86 -7.03
N ALA A 65 -0.79 -3.36 -6.59
CA ALA A 65 -0.14 -4.51 -7.21
C ALA A 65 -0.94 -5.81 -7.00
N ALA A 66 -1.48 -6.02 -5.79
CA ALA A 66 -2.34 -7.19 -5.50
C ALA A 66 -3.59 -7.22 -6.39
N ALA A 67 -4.22 -6.06 -6.66
CA ALA A 67 -5.35 -5.97 -7.56
C ALA A 67 -4.99 -6.34 -9.02
N GLY A 68 -3.78 -5.96 -9.48
CA GLY A 68 -3.28 -6.36 -10.79
C GLY A 68 -3.08 -7.88 -10.91
N LEU A 69 -2.53 -8.51 -9.86
CA LEU A 69 -2.44 -9.96 -9.79
C LEU A 69 -3.81 -10.63 -9.72
N ALA A 70 -4.73 -10.11 -8.91
CA ALA A 70 -6.10 -10.63 -8.82
C ALA A 70 -6.81 -10.56 -10.18
N ALA A 71 -6.57 -9.51 -10.95
CA ALA A 71 -7.09 -9.38 -12.30
C ALA A 71 -6.46 -10.39 -13.29
N TYR A 72 -5.16 -10.69 -13.15
CA TYR A 72 -4.51 -11.73 -13.95
C TYR A 72 -5.12 -13.13 -13.71
N PHE A 73 -5.52 -13.42 -12.49
CA PHE A 73 -6.16 -14.69 -12.11
C PHE A 73 -7.69 -14.70 -12.28
N ASP A 74 -8.27 -13.74 -13.02
CA ASP A 74 -9.71 -13.61 -13.27
C ASP A 74 -10.58 -13.50 -12.00
N VAL A 75 -9.99 -13.02 -10.91
CA VAL A 75 -10.67 -12.75 -9.64
C VAL A 75 -11.32 -11.37 -9.66
N MET A 76 -10.71 -10.42 -10.35
CA MET A 76 -11.19 -9.05 -10.51
C MET A 76 -11.16 -8.63 -11.97
N ASN A 77 -12.12 -7.79 -12.39
CA ASN A 77 -12.05 -7.17 -13.71
C ASN A 77 -10.96 -6.08 -13.71
N LEU A 78 -9.97 -6.20 -14.60
CA LEU A 78 -8.83 -5.29 -14.69
C LEU A 78 -9.25 -3.83 -14.91
N TYR A 79 -10.23 -3.59 -15.78
CA TYR A 79 -10.67 -2.22 -16.11
C TYR A 79 -11.39 -1.56 -14.94
N ILE A 80 -12.23 -2.31 -14.22
CA ILE A 80 -12.93 -1.82 -13.04
C ILE A 80 -11.89 -1.55 -11.93
N ALA A 81 -10.94 -2.46 -11.71
CA ALA A 81 -9.87 -2.28 -10.72
C ALA A 81 -9.00 -1.05 -11.03
N LEU A 82 -8.64 -0.83 -12.31
CA LEU A 82 -7.95 0.39 -12.76
C LEU A 82 -8.76 1.64 -12.44
N GLY A 83 -10.03 1.66 -12.79
CA GLY A 83 -10.93 2.79 -12.53
C GLY A 83 -11.03 3.11 -11.03
N VAL A 84 -11.31 2.09 -10.21
CA VAL A 84 -11.36 2.22 -8.74
C VAL A 84 -10.04 2.72 -8.19
N GLY A 85 -8.92 2.08 -8.56
CA GLY A 85 -7.59 2.47 -8.11
C GLY A 85 -7.25 3.93 -8.44
N ILE A 86 -7.51 4.37 -9.68
CA ILE A 86 -7.23 5.74 -10.14
C ILE A 86 -8.09 6.76 -9.38
N VAL A 87 -9.42 6.53 -9.31
CA VAL A 87 -10.35 7.46 -8.68
C VAL A 87 -10.01 7.64 -7.19
N PHE A 88 -9.85 6.55 -6.45
CA PHE A 88 -9.60 6.65 -5.01
C PHE A 88 -8.18 7.14 -4.70
N ASN A 89 -7.17 6.80 -5.52
CA ASN A 89 -5.84 7.37 -5.39
C ASN A 89 -5.84 8.89 -5.62
N TYR A 90 -6.58 9.36 -6.64
CA TYR A 90 -6.77 10.78 -6.88
C TYR A 90 -7.47 11.48 -5.71
N LEU A 91 -8.59 10.91 -5.23
CA LEU A 91 -9.36 11.49 -4.12
C LEU A 91 -8.54 11.57 -2.83
N GLY A 92 -7.74 10.56 -2.54
CA GLY A 92 -6.87 10.56 -1.36
C GLY A 92 -5.87 11.71 -1.35
N ASP A 93 -5.20 11.97 -2.47
CA ASP A 93 -4.26 13.10 -2.56
C ASP A 93 -4.99 14.46 -2.54
N MET A 94 -6.17 14.55 -3.16
CA MET A 94 -7.00 15.77 -3.11
C MET A 94 -7.44 16.07 -1.68
N PHE A 95 -7.80 15.04 -0.92
CA PHE A 95 -8.15 15.16 0.50
C PHE A 95 -6.95 15.64 1.33
N LEU A 96 -5.76 15.08 1.12
CA LEU A 96 -4.55 15.53 1.80
C LEU A 96 -4.19 16.99 1.45
N PHE A 97 -4.36 17.37 0.20
CA PHE A 97 -4.18 18.76 -0.22
C PHE A 97 -5.21 19.67 0.45
N TYR A 98 -6.47 19.26 0.51
CA TYR A 98 -7.54 20.00 1.19
C TYR A 98 -7.21 20.23 2.67
N LEU A 99 -6.80 19.17 3.38
CA LEU A 99 -6.36 19.30 4.78
C LEU A 99 -5.22 20.31 4.93
N GLY A 100 -4.21 20.24 4.06
CA GLY A 100 -3.10 21.20 4.07
C GLY A 100 -3.52 22.64 3.81
N LYS A 101 -4.58 22.85 3.04
CA LYS A 101 -5.06 24.17 2.67
C LYS A 101 -5.97 24.80 3.72
N TYR A 102 -6.91 24.04 4.28
CA TYR A 102 -8.01 24.56 5.09
C TYR A 102 -7.93 24.17 6.57
N GLN A 103 -7.20 23.11 6.93
CA GLN A 103 -7.12 22.59 8.30
C GLN A 103 -5.67 22.62 8.84
N LYS A 104 -4.97 23.72 8.62
CA LYS A 104 -3.55 23.88 9.01
C LYS A 104 -3.31 23.70 10.50
N GLU A 105 -4.19 24.23 11.34
CA GLU A 105 -4.03 24.16 12.80
C GLU A 105 -4.16 22.73 13.32
N ASP A 106 -5.11 21.96 12.79
CA ASP A 106 -5.34 20.57 13.21
C ASP A 106 -4.18 19.64 12.86
N ILE A 107 -3.50 19.92 11.74
CA ILE A 107 -2.38 19.11 11.27
C ILE A 107 -1.00 19.61 11.74
N LYS A 108 -0.93 20.78 12.38
CA LYS A 108 0.31 21.37 12.91
C LYS A 108 1.08 20.42 13.84
N PRO A 109 0.47 19.73 14.82
CA PRO A 109 1.18 18.80 15.69
C PRO A 109 1.85 17.65 14.92
N TYR A 110 1.19 17.16 13.86
CA TYR A 110 1.75 16.14 12.99
C TYR A 110 3.00 16.65 12.25
N PHE A 111 3.00 17.91 11.82
CA PHE A 111 4.15 18.53 11.14
C PHE A 111 5.32 18.75 12.07
N GLU A 112 5.06 19.11 13.30
CA GLU A 112 6.12 19.30 14.30
C GLU A 112 6.90 18.00 14.55
N LYS A 113 6.20 16.87 14.56
CA LYS A 113 6.80 15.53 14.67
C LYS A 113 7.60 15.12 13.43
N HIS A 114 7.23 15.62 12.23
CA HIS A 114 7.78 15.18 10.95
C HIS A 114 8.51 16.28 10.17
N LYS A 115 9.09 17.27 10.86
CA LYS A 115 9.75 18.46 10.26
C LYS A 115 10.74 18.14 9.14
N ARG A 116 11.58 17.10 9.32
CA ARG A 116 12.57 16.70 8.31
C ARG A 116 11.91 16.19 7.01
N LYS A 117 10.87 15.36 7.14
CA LYS A 117 10.14 14.83 5.98
C LYS A 117 9.36 15.93 5.25
N LEU A 118 8.80 16.88 6.00
CA LEU A 118 8.11 18.04 5.44
C LEU A 118 9.08 18.95 4.69
N ALA A 119 10.26 19.22 5.26
CA ALA A 119 11.32 19.99 4.59
C ALA A 119 11.77 19.31 3.29
N LEU A 120 11.93 17.98 3.30
CA LEU A 120 12.27 17.20 2.10
C LEU A 120 11.17 17.29 1.03
N SER A 121 9.90 17.16 1.41
CA SER A 121 8.78 17.28 0.47
C SER A 121 8.71 18.69 -0.14
N THR A 122 8.95 19.73 0.67
CA THR A 122 9.03 21.11 0.19
C THR A 122 10.21 21.32 -0.77
N LEU A 123 11.37 20.70 -0.49
CA LEU A 123 12.54 20.76 -1.36
C LEU A 123 12.25 20.08 -2.72
N ILE A 124 11.63 18.91 -2.71
CA ILE A 124 11.23 18.20 -3.92
C ILE A 124 10.27 19.05 -4.75
N MET A 125 9.28 19.66 -4.10
CA MET A 125 8.33 20.58 -4.77
C MET A 125 9.05 21.78 -5.41
N ARG A 126 9.97 22.43 -4.69
CA ARG A 126 10.73 23.59 -5.20
C ARG A 126 11.64 23.20 -6.36
N LYS A 127 12.28 22.03 -6.29
CA LYS A 127 13.24 21.57 -7.30
C LYS A 127 12.55 21.04 -8.56
N TYR A 128 11.46 20.29 -8.42
CA TYR A 128 10.82 19.59 -9.53
C TYR A 128 9.46 20.16 -9.95
N GLY A 129 8.90 21.13 -9.19
CA GLY A 129 7.63 21.79 -9.54
C GLY A 129 6.50 20.76 -9.74
N VAL A 130 5.87 20.79 -10.92
CA VAL A 130 4.77 19.88 -11.28
C VAL A 130 5.19 18.41 -11.24
N LEU A 131 6.44 18.09 -11.61
CA LEU A 131 6.94 16.72 -11.58
C LEU A 131 6.95 16.13 -10.16
N ALA A 132 7.00 16.97 -9.12
CA ALA A 132 6.88 16.52 -7.74
C ALA A 132 5.57 15.75 -7.49
N ILE A 133 4.48 16.09 -8.20
CA ILE A 133 3.17 15.42 -8.09
C ILE A 133 3.25 13.98 -8.62
N PHE A 134 4.09 13.73 -9.63
CA PHE A 134 4.32 12.39 -10.17
C PHE A 134 5.31 11.59 -9.32
N ILE A 135 6.43 12.21 -8.98
CA ILE A 135 7.53 11.58 -8.23
C ILE A 135 7.06 11.13 -6.84
N GLN A 136 6.23 11.92 -6.16
CA GLN A 136 5.73 11.60 -4.81
C GLN A 136 5.06 10.23 -4.73
N LYS A 137 4.33 9.83 -5.78
CA LYS A 137 3.57 8.58 -5.77
C LYS A 137 4.44 7.34 -5.62
N PHE A 138 5.70 7.44 -6.04
CA PHE A 138 6.70 6.37 -5.95
C PHE A 138 7.60 6.49 -4.70
N LEU A 139 7.55 7.63 -3.98
CA LEU A 139 8.38 7.87 -2.81
C LEU A 139 7.67 7.44 -1.52
N TYR A 140 7.93 6.22 -1.07
CA TYR A 140 7.35 5.71 0.15
C TYR A 140 7.77 6.55 1.37
N GLY A 141 6.81 6.87 2.26
CA GLY A 141 7.04 7.61 3.51
C GLY A 141 7.00 9.14 3.41
N ILE A 142 7.01 9.74 2.20
CA ILE A 142 6.84 11.19 2.01
C ILE A 142 5.68 11.55 1.07
N LYS A 143 5.08 10.58 0.40
CA LYS A 143 3.99 10.81 -0.56
C LYS A 143 2.79 11.56 0.03
N THR A 144 2.41 11.28 1.27
CA THR A 144 1.33 11.97 1.97
C THR A 144 1.67 13.42 2.33
N LEU A 145 2.95 13.74 2.49
CA LEU A 145 3.41 15.06 2.88
C LEU A 145 3.54 16.01 1.69
N VAL A 146 3.73 15.51 0.47
CA VAL A 146 3.89 16.39 -0.72
C VAL A 146 2.61 17.14 -1.04
N PRO A 147 1.39 16.54 -1.12
CA PRO A 147 0.15 17.28 -1.34
C PRO A 147 -0.07 18.36 -0.27
N ILE A 148 0.19 18.01 0.99
CA ILE A 148 0.07 18.93 2.12
C ILE A 148 1.09 20.07 2.00
N SER A 149 2.36 19.77 1.69
CA SER A 149 3.40 20.79 1.49
C SER A 149 3.08 21.74 0.34
N MET A 150 2.52 21.22 -0.75
CA MET A 150 2.08 22.05 -1.88
C MET A 150 0.94 22.98 -1.47
N ALA A 151 -0.03 22.48 -0.71
CA ALA A 151 -1.12 23.29 -0.18
C ALA A 151 -0.62 24.40 0.77
N LEU A 152 0.31 24.06 1.67
CA LEU A 152 0.94 25.03 2.59
C LEU A 152 1.74 26.11 1.85
N SER A 153 2.33 25.75 0.70
CA SER A 153 3.08 26.67 -0.18
C SER A 153 2.16 27.50 -1.10
N ARG A 154 0.85 27.54 -0.84
CA ARG A 154 -0.17 28.26 -1.61
C ARG A 154 -0.25 27.83 -3.08
N TYR A 155 0.10 26.56 -3.39
CA TYR A 155 -0.10 26.03 -4.73
C TYR A 155 -1.59 26.04 -5.09
N ASP A 156 -1.91 26.28 -6.36
CA ASP A 156 -3.30 26.34 -6.80
C ASP A 156 -3.97 24.97 -6.76
N PHE A 157 -5.17 24.91 -6.15
CA PHE A 157 -5.93 23.67 -5.97
C PHE A 157 -6.34 23.03 -7.31
N LYS A 158 -6.78 23.85 -8.28
CA LYS A 158 -7.22 23.35 -9.58
C LYS A 158 -6.05 22.82 -10.39
N LYS A 159 -4.90 23.52 -10.35
CA LYS A 159 -3.67 23.05 -11.00
C LYS A 159 -3.17 21.75 -10.37
N PHE A 160 -3.18 21.63 -9.04
CA PHE A 160 -2.84 20.39 -8.36
C PHE A 160 -3.76 19.26 -8.80
N GLY A 161 -5.09 19.46 -8.78
CA GLY A 161 -6.06 18.45 -9.19
C GLY A 161 -5.86 18.00 -10.63
N PHE A 162 -5.64 18.93 -11.55
CA PHE A 162 -5.39 18.64 -12.95
C PHE A 162 -4.15 17.73 -13.15
N TYR A 163 -3.03 18.07 -12.54
CA TYR A 163 -1.82 17.24 -12.67
C TYR A 163 -1.90 15.94 -11.87
N ASN A 164 -2.60 15.95 -10.73
CA ASN A 164 -2.73 14.78 -9.89
C ASN A 164 -3.55 13.65 -10.54
N ILE A 165 -4.56 13.99 -11.40
CA ILE A 165 -5.30 12.94 -12.11
C ILE A 165 -4.38 12.17 -13.06
N PHE A 166 -3.51 12.87 -13.82
CA PHE A 166 -2.54 12.22 -14.69
C PHE A 166 -1.50 11.42 -13.90
N ALA A 167 -1.03 11.97 -12.78
CA ALA A 167 -0.12 11.25 -11.89
C ALA A 167 -0.75 9.98 -11.32
N SER A 168 -2.05 10.01 -10.98
CA SER A 168 -2.79 8.83 -10.50
C SER A 168 -2.96 7.78 -11.60
N ILE A 169 -3.30 8.22 -12.82
CA ILE A 169 -3.40 7.33 -13.97
C ILE A 169 -2.05 6.62 -14.21
N VAL A 170 -0.97 7.38 -14.30
CA VAL A 170 0.38 6.82 -14.54
C VAL A 170 0.76 5.85 -13.41
N PHE A 171 0.61 6.26 -12.16
CA PHE A 171 1.01 5.44 -11.01
C PHE A 171 0.23 4.12 -10.95
N VAL A 172 -1.10 4.19 -10.98
CA VAL A 172 -1.95 3.00 -10.85
C VAL A 172 -1.77 2.08 -12.05
N SER A 173 -1.70 2.64 -13.28
CA SER A 173 -1.49 1.84 -14.49
C SER A 173 -0.13 1.14 -14.48
N VAL A 174 0.95 1.84 -14.15
CA VAL A 174 2.30 1.24 -14.09
C VAL A 174 2.35 0.11 -13.08
N ILE A 175 1.82 0.31 -11.88
CA ILE A 175 1.89 -0.71 -10.82
C ILE A 175 0.93 -1.87 -11.10
N MET A 176 -0.32 -1.57 -11.46
CA MET A 176 -1.35 -2.61 -11.67
C MET A 176 -1.08 -3.43 -12.93
N LEU A 177 -0.77 -2.80 -14.06
CA LEU A 177 -0.42 -3.52 -15.28
C LEU A 177 0.92 -4.25 -15.15
N GLY A 178 1.91 -3.62 -14.49
CA GLY A 178 3.17 -4.29 -14.21
C GLY A 178 2.97 -5.58 -13.42
N SER A 179 2.17 -5.57 -12.36
CA SER A 179 1.86 -6.77 -11.58
C SER A 179 0.98 -7.76 -12.36
N TYR A 180 0.03 -7.29 -13.18
CA TYR A 180 -0.77 -8.12 -14.08
C TYR A 180 0.11 -8.95 -15.01
N TYR A 181 1.06 -8.32 -15.72
CA TYR A 181 1.99 -9.01 -16.62
C TYR A 181 2.99 -9.91 -15.89
N MET A 182 3.27 -9.65 -14.62
CA MET A 182 4.08 -10.54 -13.77
C MET A 182 3.30 -11.79 -13.30
N GLY A 183 1.98 -11.83 -13.51
CA GLY A 183 1.11 -12.92 -13.06
C GLY A 183 1.54 -14.31 -13.58
N GLU A 184 1.98 -14.39 -14.85
CA GLU A 184 2.52 -15.63 -15.44
C GLU A 184 3.73 -16.17 -14.68
N SER A 185 4.68 -15.29 -14.34
CA SER A 185 5.87 -15.69 -13.56
C SER A 185 5.49 -16.15 -12.17
N ILE A 186 4.51 -15.50 -11.54
CA ILE A 186 4.00 -15.89 -10.23
C ILE A 186 3.27 -17.23 -10.31
N LYS A 187 2.42 -17.43 -11.32
CA LYS A 187 1.74 -18.71 -11.57
C LYS A 187 2.73 -19.85 -11.77
N SER A 188 3.81 -19.61 -12.52
CA SER A 188 4.89 -20.59 -12.74
C SER A 188 5.58 -20.94 -11.43
N LEU A 189 5.89 -19.97 -10.57
CA LEU A 189 6.46 -20.21 -9.24
C LEU A 189 5.54 -21.08 -8.38
N PHE A 190 4.24 -20.79 -8.34
CA PHE A 190 3.27 -21.61 -7.63
C PHE A 190 3.16 -23.03 -8.24
N GLY A 191 3.27 -23.16 -9.56
CA GLY A 191 3.31 -24.45 -10.26
C GLY A 191 4.50 -25.32 -9.85
N MET A 192 5.69 -24.73 -9.69
CA MET A 192 6.89 -25.42 -9.19
C MET A 192 6.75 -25.88 -7.72
N MET A 193 5.87 -25.22 -6.96
CA MET A 193 5.60 -25.52 -5.55
C MET A 193 4.45 -26.53 -5.37
N LYS A 194 3.85 -27.02 -6.48
CA LYS A 194 2.75 -27.97 -6.46
C LYS A 194 3.21 -29.28 -5.75
N GLY A 195 2.48 -29.68 -4.71
CA GLY A 195 2.88 -30.81 -3.83
C GLY A 195 3.71 -30.43 -2.60
N LYS A 196 4.11 -29.15 -2.46
CA LYS A 196 4.85 -28.64 -1.29
C LYS A 196 4.18 -27.37 -0.76
N SER A 197 2.90 -27.48 -0.43
CA SER A 197 2.06 -26.34 0.01
C SER A 197 2.64 -25.53 1.19
N TRP A 198 3.50 -26.15 2.00
CA TRP A 198 4.22 -25.48 3.10
C TRP A 198 5.25 -24.42 2.61
N LEU A 199 5.71 -24.51 1.35
CA LEU A 199 6.66 -23.53 0.80
C LEU A 199 6.01 -22.16 0.55
N VAL A 200 4.69 -22.10 0.31
CA VAL A 200 3.97 -20.83 0.06
C VAL A 200 4.07 -19.89 1.27
N PRO A 201 3.67 -20.30 2.49
CA PRO A 201 3.82 -19.43 3.66
C PRO A 201 5.28 -19.11 3.98
N VAL A 202 6.22 -20.05 3.75
CA VAL A 202 7.65 -19.79 3.96
C VAL A 202 8.15 -18.70 2.99
N PHE A 203 7.75 -18.77 1.72
CA PHE A 203 8.11 -17.76 0.72
C PHE A 203 7.50 -16.40 1.08
N MET A 204 6.22 -16.36 1.48
CA MET A 204 5.56 -15.12 1.90
C MET A 204 6.24 -14.50 3.14
N LEU A 205 6.55 -15.31 4.15
CA LEU A 205 7.24 -14.85 5.35
C LEU A 205 8.66 -14.36 5.05
N SER A 206 9.38 -15.06 4.16
CA SER A 206 10.72 -14.65 3.70
C SER A 206 10.67 -13.33 2.95
N PHE A 207 9.66 -13.12 2.09
CA PHE A 207 9.46 -11.90 1.35
C PHE A 207 9.11 -10.72 2.26
N ILE A 208 8.20 -10.93 3.23
CA ILE A 208 7.86 -9.94 4.25
C ILE A 208 9.09 -9.62 5.11
N GLY A 209 9.84 -10.64 5.54
CA GLY A 209 11.09 -10.48 6.30
C GLY A 209 12.16 -9.72 5.52
N PHE A 210 12.29 -9.96 4.21
CA PHE A 210 13.21 -9.25 3.34
C PHE A 210 12.85 -7.76 3.20
N ILE A 211 11.54 -7.47 3.02
CA ILE A 211 11.05 -6.08 2.98
C ILE A 211 11.31 -5.40 4.34
N TRP A 212 11.01 -6.07 5.45
CA TRP A 212 11.25 -5.52 6.79
C TRP A 212 12.74 -5.24 7.01
N PHE A 213 13.61 -6.21 6.70
CA PHE A 213 15.05 -6.06 6.85
C PHE A 213 15.60 -4.91 5.97
N GLY A 214 15.10 -4.79 4.73
CA GLY A 214 15.44 -3.67 3.85
C GLY A 214 15.02 -2.31 4.43
N MET A 215 13.81 -2.23 4.97
CA MET A 215 13.30 -1.01 5.63
C MET A 215 14.09 -0.65 6.90
N GLU A 216 14.41 -1.64 7.72
CA GLU A 216 15.21 -1.43 8.93
C GLU A 216 16.63 -0.94 8.62
N LYS A 217 17.26 -1.51 7.59
CA LYS A 217 18.58 -1.07 7.11
C LYS A 217 18.58 0.37 6.56
N MET A 218 17.48 0.77 5.91
CA MET A 218 17.31 2.14 5.40
C MET A 218 17.03 3.15 6.52
N THR A 219 16.37 2.73 7.60
CA THR A 219 16.07 3.60 8.76
C THR A 219 17.23 3.73 9.74
N LYS A 220 18.14 2.75 9.81
CA LYS A 220 19.33 2.78 10.69
C LYS A 220 20.50 3.61 10.14
N LYS A 221 20.45 4.11 8.92
CA LYS A 221 21.45 5.08 8.42
C LYS A 221 21.10 6.47 8.97
N LYS A 222 21.72 6.74 10.15
CA LYS A 222 21.95 8.02 10.86
C LYS A 222 21.04 9.20 10.53
#